data_306d0bb04bc2a1400135d433ba94eabe
#
_entry.id   306d0bb04bc2a1400135d433ba94eabe
#
_cell.length_a   1.000
_cell.length_b   1.000
_cell.length_c   1.000
_cell.angle_alpha   90.00
_cell.angle_beta   90.00
_cell.angle_gamma   90.00
#
_symmetry.space_group_name_H-M   'P 1'
#
loop_
_entity.id
_entity.type
_entity.pdbx_description
1 polymer ?
#
loop_
_entity_poly.entity_id
_entity_poly.type
_entity_poly.pdbx_seq_one_letter_code
_entity_poly.pdbx_strand_id
1 'polypeptide(L)'
;MIYELRTYTMQPGQAHVHADNAGKIGLSIRGDDYGVLIGHWLTEIGPLNQSMHLWAYEDLNDRAAKKAAQAQNERWRTDYLPPVRAVMQRQDVRLMTAIVSPKAPAVPGNIYEFRNYRLKPGTAPVWCAAFTKALPAREKYSRIVGLWYTDAGQPNEVCHIWAYPDLAARTQARAGAAADPDWQGFLKTGGPMIEEMSSTLMLPAAHSPLR
;
A
#
# COMPACT_ATOMS: atom_id res chain seq x y z
N MET A 1 2.55 -11.55 11.61
CA MET A 1 1.70 -10.40 11.22
C MET A 1 1.50 -10.43 9.72
N ILE A 2 0.26 -10.27 9.26
CA ILE A 2 -0.10 -10.18 7.84
C ILE A 2 -0.68 -8.81 7.53
N TYR A 3 -0.61 -8.43 6.28
CA TYR A 3 -1.12 -7.16 5.78
C TYR A 3 -2.17 -7.40 4.69
N GLU A 4 -3.23 -6.62 4.73
CA GLU A 4 -4.29 -6.63 3.70
C GLU A 4 -4.30 -5.28 3.00
N LEU A 5 -3.88 -5.25 1.73
CA LEU A 5 -4.06 -4.10 0.87
C LEU A 5 -5.38 -4.24 0.13
N ARG A 6 -6.25 -3.26 0.31
CA ARG A 6 -7.53 -3.18 -0.38
C ARG A 6 -7.50 -1.99 -1.34
N THR A 7 -7.82 -2.25 -2.59
CA THR A 7 -7.95 -1.22 -3.63
C THR A 7 -9.39 -1.21 -4.11
N TYR A 8 -10.09 -0.11 -3.89
CA TYR A 8 -11.46 0.08 -4.34
C TYR A 8 -11.48 1.05 -5.50
N THR A 9 -12.00 0.62 -6.64
CA THR A 9 -12.30 1.51 -7.76
C THR A 9 -13.70 2.04 -7.55
N MET A 10 -13.82 3.34 -7.46
CA MET A 10 -15.06 4.06 -7.22
C MET A 10 -15.60 4.67 -8.51
N GLN A 11 -16.87 4.99 -8.55
CA GLN A 11 -17.43 5.83 -9.62
C GLN A 11 -16.66 7.17 -9.72
N PRO A 12 -16.59 7.79 -10.91
CA PRO A 12 -15.89 9.06 -11.08
C PRO A 12 -16.30 10.11 -10.05
N GLY A 13 -15.30 10.73 -9.41
CA GLY A 13 -15.50 11.74 -8.37
C GLY A 13 -15.87 11.20 -6.97
N GLN A 14 -16.08 9.88 -6.80
CA GLN A 14 -16.54 9.31 -5.52
C GLN A 14 -15.42 8.81 -4.61
N ALA A 15 -14.17 8.80 -5.06
CA ALA A 15 -13.06 8.32 -4.22
C ALA A 15 -12.85 9.18 -2.96
N HIS A 16 -12.95 10.52 -3.08
CA HIS A 16 -12.86 11.44 -1.93
C HIS A 16 -14.06 11.28 -0.98
N VAL A 17 -15.27 11.11 -1.52
CA VAL A 17 -16.47 10.87 -0.71
C VAL A 17 -16.33 9.57 0.08
N HIS A 18 -15.82 8.51 -0.57
CA HIS A 18 -15.52 7.26 0.12
C HIS A 18 -14.49 7.45 1.24
N ALA A 19 -13.37 8.15 0.97
CA ALA A 19 -12.33 8.39 1.98
C ALA A 19 -12.88 9.20 3.16
N ASP A 20 -13.67 10.22 2.92
CA ASP A 20 -14.32 11.01 3.95
C ASP A 20 -15.27 10.16 4.83
N ASN A 21 -16.11 9.34 4.21
CA ASN A 21 -16.98 8.41 4.94
C ASN A 21 -16.18 7.37 5.73
N ALA A 22 -15.08 6.86 5.16
CA ALA A 22 -14.18 5.93 5.86
C ALA A 22 -13.57 6.57 7.11
N GLY A 23 -13.16 7.84 7.05
CA GLY A 23 -12.63 8.56 8.21
C GLY A 23 -13.72 8.91 9.24
N LYS A 24 -14.81 9.50 8.80
CA LYS A 24 -15.86 10.03 9.71
C LYS A 24 -16.73 8.94 10.33
N ILE A 25 -17.10 7.93 9.54
CA ILE A 25 -18.03 6.88 9.96
C ILE A 25 -17.27 5.57 10.15
N GLY A 26 -16.52 5.13 9.15
CA GLY A 26 -15.85 3.84 9.15
C GLY A 26 -14.92 3.65 10.35
N LEU A 27 -14.00 4.59 10.60
CA LEU A 27 -13.07 4.52 11.73
C LEU A 27 -13.74 4.69 13.09
N SER A 28 -14.81 5.49 13.18
CA SER A 28 -15.56 5.63 14.45
C SER A 28 -16.26 4.31 14.87
N ILE A 29 -16.52 3.41 13.92
CA ILE A 29 -17.10 2.09 14.16
C ILE A 29 -16.01 1.04 14.37
N ARG A 30 -14.93 1.13 13.59
CA ARG A 30 -13.88 0.11 13.56
C ARG A 30 -12.87 0.26 14.70
N GLY A 31 -12.37 1.47 14.93
CA GLY A 31 -11.15 1.66 15.71
C GLY A 31 -10.06 0.68 15.22
N ASP A 32 -9.35 0.08 16.15
CA ASP A 32 -8.37 -0.99 15.92
C ASP A 32 -8.94 -2.41 16.16
N ASP A 33 -10.21 -2.52 16.60
CA ASP A 33 -10.83 -3.80 16.97
C ASP A 33 -10.98 -4.75 15.77
N TYR A 34 -11.09 -4.20 14.56
CA TYR A 34 -11.27 -4.97 13.33
C TYR A 34 -10.06 -4.88 12.38
N GLY A 35 -8.85 -4.77 12.96
CA GLY A 35 -7.58 -4.61 12.26
C GLY A 35 -7.04 -3.19 12.35
N VAL A 36 -5.73 -3.05 12.41
CA VAL A 36 -5.02 -1.76 12.54
C VAL A 36 -4.86 -1.13 11.17
N LEU A 37 -5.33 0.11 11.01
CA LEU A 37 -5.11 0.88 9.78
C LEU A 37 -3.66 1.37 9.74
N ILE A 38 -2.91 0.97 8.73
CA ILE A 38 -1.53 1.43 8.48
C ILE A 38 -1.54 2.69 7.64
N GLY A 39 -2.37 2.75 6.60
CA GLY A 39 -2.50 3.93 5.76
C GLY A 39 -3.70 3.85 4.83
N HIS A 40 -4.18 5.02 4.43
CA HIS A 40 -5.27 5.18 3.47
C HIS A 40 -4.92 6.29 2.49
N TRP A 41 -4.96 5.99 1.21
CA TRP A 41 -4.56 6.90 0.13
C TRP A 41 -5.58 6.92 -1.00
N LEU A 42 -5.60 8.03 -1.72
CA LEU A 42 -6.31 8.19 -2.98
C LEU A 42 -5.31 8.26 -4.13
N THR A 43 -5.62 7.62 -5.25
CA THR A 43 -4.74 7.65 -6.42
C THR A 43 -4.82 9.01 -7.12
N GLU A 44 -3.67 9.60 -7.40
CA GLU A 44 -3.54 10.87 -8.10
C GLU A 44 -3.05 10.66 -9.54
N ILE A 45 -2.03 9.81 -9.72
CA ILE A 45 -1.47 9.47 -11.03
C ILE A 45 -1.38 7.95 -11.14
N GLY A 46 -1.95 7.39 -12.20
CA GLY A 46 -2.11 5.97 -12.44
C GLY A 46 -3.57 5.63 -12.66
N PRO A 47 -4.07 4.47 -12.23
CA PRO A 47 -5.51 4.17 -12.29
C PRO A 47 -6.29 5.15 -11.41
N LEU A 48 -7.23 5.89 -12.03
CA LEU A 48 -7.97 6.96 -11.36
C LEU A 48 -9.14 6.43 -10.50
N ASN A 49 -9.64 7.31 -9.63
CA ASN A 49 -10.78 7.06 -8.73
C ASN A 49 -10.59 5.83 -7.84
N GLN A 50 -9.36 5.55 -7.43
CA GLN A 50 -9.10 4.46 -6.49
C GLN A 50 -8.85 4.99 -5.09
N SER A 51 -9.39 4.24 -4.13
CA SER A 51 -9.14 4.38 -2.71
C SER A 51 -8.38 3.14 -2.24
N MET A 52 -7.15 3.33 -1.78
CA MET A 52 -6.23 2.27 -1.37
C MET A 52 -6.00 2.33 0.14
N HIS A 53 -6.25 1.25 0.85
CA HIS A 53 -6.01 1.22 2.29
C HIS A 53 -5.34 -0.08 2.74
N LEU A 54 -4.35 0.06 3.59
CA LEU A 54 -3.52 -1.02 4.11
C LEU A 54 -3.87 -1.28 5.58
N TRP A 55 -4.16 -2.53 5.89
CA TRP A 55 -4.53 -3.00 7.23
C TRP A 55 -3.54 -4.05 7.72
N ALA A 56 -3.29 -4.09 9.03
CA ALA A 56 -2.49 -5.12 9.67
C ALA A 56 -3.35 -5.98 10.59
N TYR A 57 -3.01 -7.28 10.64
CA TYR A 57 -3.59 -8.30 11.50
C TYR A 57 -2.46 -9.18 12.06
N GLU A 58 -2.70 -9.85 13.19
CA GLU A 58 -1.70 -10.75 13.75
C GLU A 58 -1.39 -11.91 12.80
N ASP A 59 -2.44 -12.56 12.29
CA ASP A 59 -2.38 -13.65 11.32
C ASP A 59 -3.69 -13.78 10.53
N LEU A 60 -3.82 -14.84 9.74
CA LEU A 60 -5.02 -15.12 8.94
C LEU A 60 -6.24 -15.48 9.80
N ASN A 61 -6.04 -16.11 10.95
CA ASN A 61 -7.13 -16.48 11.85
C ASN A 61 -7.69 -15.25 12.57
N ASP A 62 -6.80 -14.38 13.07
CA ASP A 62 -7.16 -13.08 13.65
C ASP A 62 -7.94 -12.24 12.63
N ARG A 63 -7.43 -12.15 11.40
CA ARG A 63 -8.13 -11.47 10.31
C ARG A 63 -9.54 -12.06 10.08
N ALA A 64 -9.65 -13.38 10.01
CA ALA A 64 -10.95 -14.05 9.77
C ALA A 64 -11.94 -13.76 10.89
N ALA A 65 -11.51 -13.89 12.15
CA ALA A 65 -12.33 -13.60 13.32
C ALA A 65 -12.78 -12.12 13.36
N LYS A 66 -11.86 -11.19 13.16
CA LYS A 66 -12.16 -9.74 13.12
C LYS A 66 -13.11 -9.36 11.98
N LYS A 67 -12.96 -9.97 10.79
CA LYS A 67 -13.90 -9.76 9.68
C LYS A 67 -15.28 -10.32 9.97
N ALA A 68 -15.38 -11.49 10.60
CA ALA A 68 -16.65 -12.08 11.00
C ALA A 68 -17.36 -11.20 12.05
N ALA A 69 -16.64 -10.73 13.05
CA ALA A 69 -17.17 -9.82 14.08
C ALA A 69 -17.62 -8.48 13.47
N GLN A 70 -16.82 -7.88 12.57
CA GLN A 70 -17.18 -6.66 11.88
C GLN A 70 -18.48 -6.80 11.07
N ALA A 71 -18.67 -7.95 10.41
CA ALA A 71 -19.88 -8.23 9.64
C ALA A 71 -21.15 -8.31 10.52
N GLN A 72 -21.02 -8.57 11.82
CA GLN A 72 -22.14 -8.55 12.78
C GLN A 72 -22.38 -7.15 13.38
N ASN A 73 -21.48 -6.22 13.24
CA ASN A 73 -21.67 -4.85 13.77
C ASN A 73 -22.82 -4.16 13.02
N GLU A 74 -23.87 -3.77 13.76
CA GLU A 74 -25.08 -3.16 13.18
C GLU A 74 -24.75 -1.85 12.48
N ARG A 75 -24.06 -0.93 13.16
CA ARG A 75 -23.69 0.37 12.56
C ARG A 75 -22.81 0.22 11.31
N TRP A 76 -21.93 -0.79 11.27
CA TRP A 76 -21.18 -1.11 10.08
C TRP A 76 -22.08 -1.45 8.89
N ARG A 77 -23.13 -2.26 9.15
CA ARG A 77 -24.06 -2.71 8.11
C ARG A 77 -25.04 -1.63 7.67
N THR A 78 -25.50 -0.78 8.59
CA THR A 78 -26.57 0.21 8.33
C THR A 78 -26.02 1.58 7.93
N ASP A 79 -24.96 2.05 8.59
CA ASP A 79 -24.47 3.43 8.42
C ASP A 79 -23.35 3.53 7.41
N TYR A 80 -22.43 2.53 7.40
CA TYR A 80 -21.22 2.61 6.57
C TYR A 80 -21.31 1.86 5.24
N LEU A 81 -21.75 0.59 5.22
CA LEU A 81 -21.73 -0.21 4.00
C LEU A 81 -22.63 0.30 2.88
N PRO A 82 -23.89 0.77 3.12
CA PRO A 82 -24.76 1.16 2.03
C PRO A 82 -24.21 2.29 1.16
N PRO A 83 -23.76 3.44 1.70
CA PRO A 83 -23.21 4.52 0.88
C PRO A 83 -21.92 4.12 0.17
N VAL A 84 -21.08 3.24 0.77
CA VAL A 84 -19.86 2.75 0.13
C VAL A 84 -20.18 1.85 -1.06
N ARG A 85 -21.11 0.91 -0.89
CA ARG A 85 -21.51 -0.03 -1.94
C ARG A 85 -22.18 0.64 -3.12
N ALA A 86 -22.94 1.70 -2.88
CA ALA A 86 -23.64 2.45 -3.93
C ALA A 86 -22.70 3.08 -4.97
N VAL A 87 -21.44 3.36 -4.59
CA VAL A 87 -20.48 4.07 -5.46
C VAL A 87 -19.24 3.23 -5.79
N MET A 88 -19.12 2.02 -5.24
CA MET A 88 -18.01 1.11 -5.50
C MET A 88 -18.27 0.32 -6.78
N GLN A 89 -17.32 0.36 -7.72
CA GLN A 89 -17.37 -0.40 -8.96
C GLN A 89 -16.60 -1.72 -8.89
N ARG A 90 -15.42 -1.70 -8.21
CA ARG A 90 -14.55 -2.88 -8.09
C ARG A 90 -13.79 -2.87 -6.77
N GLN A 91 -13.49 -4.05 -6.28
CA GLN A 91 -12.71 -4.26 -5.08
C GLN A 91 -11.66 -5.34 -5.32
N ASP A 92 -10.40 -4.96 -5.15
CA ASP A 92 -9.27 -5.87 -5.20
C ASP A 92 -8.65 -6.01 -3.81
N VAL A 93 -8.21 -7.21 -3.46
CA VAL A 93 -7.61 -7.51 -2.16
C VAL A 93 -6.32 -8.29 -2.37
N ARG A 94 -5.23 -7.83 -1.72
CA ARG A 94 -3.97 -8.56 -1.62
C ARG A 94 -3.70 -8.88 -0.16
N LEU A 95 -3.39 -10.15 0.11
CA LEU A 95 -2.84 -10.57 1.40
C LEU A 95 -1.33 -10.68 1.25
N MET A 96 -0.60 -10.06 2.16
CA MET A 96 0.82 -9.83 2.00
C MET A 96 1.58 -10.07 3.31
N THR A 97 2.81 -10.54 3.18
CA THR A 97 3.78 -10.64 4.27
C THR A 97 4.83 -9.53 4.12
N ALA A 98 5.14 -8.83 5.21
CA ALA A 98 6.15 -7.78 5.17
C ALA A 98 7.56 -8.36 5.12
N ILE A 99 8.36 -7.89 4.15
CA ILE A 99 9.81 -8.06 4.08
C ILE A 99 10.52 -6.90 4.78
N VAL A 100 9.99 -5.69 4.59
CA VAL A 100 10.34 -4.50 5.36
C VAL A 100 9.06 -3.98 6.00
N SER A 101 9.01 -4.01 7.32
CA SER A 101 7.85 -3.55 8.08
C SER A 101 7.54 -2.08 7.81
N PRO A 102 6.25 -1.69 7.86
CA PRO A 102 5.85 -0.30 7.62
C PRO A 102 6.51 0.66 8.60
N LYS A 103 6.99 1.78 8.07
CA LYS A 103 7.59 2.88 8.84
C LYS A 103 6.93 4.20 8.42
N ALA A 104 6.59 5.02 9.40
CA ALA A 104 6.11 6.36 9.11
C ALA A 104 7.23 7.23 8.51
N PRO A 105 6.90 8.15 7.57
CA PRO A 105 7.82 9.21 7.14
C PRO A 105 8.25 10.08 8.33
N ALA A 106 9.43 10.72 8.21
CA ALA A 106 9.95 11.58 9.27
C ALA A 106 9.13 12.88 9.46
N VAL A 107 8.46 13.34 8.40
CA VAL A 107 7.61 14.54 8.40
C VAL A 107 6.29 14.24 7.69
N PRO A 108 5.19 14.89 8.08
CA PRO A 108 3.91 14.76 7.41
C PRO A 108 3.87 15.52 6.06
N GLY A 109 2.78 15.36 5.31
CA GLY A 109 2.54 16.10 4.07
C GLY A 109 3.23 15.50 2.85
N ASN A 110 3.43 14.18 2.84
CA ASN A 110 4.10 13.47 1.76
C ASN A 110 3.15 13.11 0.62
N ILE A 111 3.72 12.97 -0.58
CA ILE A 111 3.15 12.15 -1.64
C ILE A 111 3.70 10.72 -1.51
N TYR A 112 2.89 9.74 -1.88
CA TYR A 112 3.27 8.33 -1.77
C TYR A 112 3.34 7.70 -3.16
N GLU A 113 4.36 6.88 -3.40
CA GLU A 113 4.49 6.09 -4.61
C GLU A 113 4.33 4.61 -4.26
N PHE A 114 3.21 4.02 -4.67
CA PHE A 114 2.99 2.57 -4.63
C PHE A 114 3.59 1.96 -5.89
N ARG A 115 4.52 1.05 -5.71
CA ARG A 115 5.13 0.29 -6.79
C ARG A 115 4.78 -1.18 -6.63
N ASN A 116 4.34 -1.76 -7.72
CA ASN A 116 3.93 -3.16 -7.78
C ASN A 116 4.66 -3.84 -8.93
N TYR A 117 5.40 -4.91 -8.63
CA TYR A 117 6.18 -5.66 -9.61
C TYR A 117 5.77 -7.12 -9.61
N ARG A 118 5.43 -7.63 -10.77
CA ARG A 118 5.30 -9.06 -10.98
C ARG A 118 6.66 -9.63 -11.35
N LEU A 119 7.09 -10.62 -10.59
CA LEU A 119 8.36 -11.29 -10.76
C LEU A 119 8.17 -12.63 -11.47
N LYS A 120 9.21 -13.12 -12.12
CA LYS A 120 9.25 -14.47 -12.67
C LYS A 120 8.98 -15.48 -11.56
N PRO A 121 8.20 -16.55 -11.83
CA PRO A 121 7.88 -17.55 -10.82
C PRO A 121 9.12 -18.09 -10.09
N GLY A 122 9.05 -18.15 -8.76
CA GLY A 122 10.11 -18.64 -7.91
C GLY A 122 11.25 -17.65 -7.61
N THR A 123 11.28 -16.44 -8.21
CA THR A 123 12.39 -15.50 -8.03
C THR A 123 12.16 -14.49 -6.88
N ALA A 124 10.96 -14.40 -6.34
CA ALA A 124 10.62 -13.41 -5.33
C ALA A 124 11.50 -13.46 -4.06
N PRO A 125 11.83 -14.61 -3.47
CA PRO A 125 12.72 -14.66 -2.32
C PRO A 125 14.10 -14.09 -2.61
N VAL A 126 14.67 -14.42 -3.77
CA VAL A 126 15.99 -13.95 -4.21
C VAL A 126 15.95 -12.45 -4.47
N TRP A 127 14.91 -11.96 -5.14
CA TRP A 127 14.71 -10.54 -5.40
C TRP A 127 14.57 -9.74 -4.10
N CYS A 128 13.75 -10.20 -3.17
CA CYS A 128 13.55 -9.56 -1.87
C CYS A 128 14.83 -9.49 -1.05
N ALA A 129 15.62 -10.57 -1.03
CA ALA A 129 16.91 -10.60 -0.33
C ALA A 129 17.91 -9.60 -0.96
N ALA A 130 18.02 -9.57 -2.30
CA ALA A 130 18.87 -8.64 -3.01
C ALA A 130 18.43 -7.17 -2.81
N PHE A 131 17.13 -6.90 -2.87
CA PHE A 131 16.56 -5.58 -2.60
C PHE A 131 16.89 -5.11 -1.18
N THR A 132 16.63 -5.96 -0.17
CA THR A 132 16.87 -5.62 1.23
C THR A 132 18.36 -5.35 1.49
N LYS A 133 19.24 -6.11 0.87
CA LYS A 133 20.70 -5.89 0.96
C LYS A 133 21.10 -4.51 0.38
N ALA A 134 20.50 -4.10 -0.73
CA ALA A 134 20.78 -2.84 -1.39
C ALA A 134 19.98 -1.64 -0.83
N LEU A 135 18.98 -1.90 0.03
CA LEU A 135 18.09 -0.87 0.56
C LEU A 135 18.82 0.29 1.26
N PRO A 136 19.90 0.08 2.06
CA PRO A 136 20.64 1.19 2.66
C PRO A 136 21.20 2.19 1.62
N ALA A 137 21.65 1.73 0.47
CA ALA A 137 22.09 2.60 -0.62
C ALA A 137 20.93 3.42 -1.19
N ARG A 138 19.76 2.80 -1.35
CA ARG A 138 18.55 3.46 -1.85
C ARG A 138 17.99 4.48 -0.84
N GLU A 139 18.06 4.18 0.46
CA GLU A 139 17.53 5.05 1.52
C GLU A 139 18.38 6.30 1.78
N LYS A 140 19.58 6.44 1.19
CA LYS A 140 20.31 7.72 1.15
C LYS A 140 19.51 8.82 0.46
N TYR A 141 18.63 8.48 -0.45
CA TYR A 141 17.89 9.39 -1.33
C TYR A 141 16.41 9.55 -0.98
N SER A 142 15.77 8.49 -0.51
CA SER A 142 14.40 8.54 0.04
C SER A 142 14.13 7.29 0.87
N ARG A 143 13.36 7.46 1.93
CA ARG A 143 13.01 6.35 2.82
C ARG A 143 11.87 5.52 2.25
N ILE A 144 12.00 4.20 2.42
CA ILE A 144 10.91 3.28 2.13
C ILE A 144 9.89 3.32 3.27
N VAL A 145 8.60 3.30 2.92
CA VAL A 145 7.51 3.08 3.89
C VAL A 145 7.43 1.59 4.24
N GLY A 146 7.51 0.71 3.25
CA GLY A 146 7.53 -0.73 3.47
C GLY A 146 7.68 -1.50 2.17
N LEU A 147 8.02 -2.79 2.31
CA LEU A 147 8.09 -3.77 1.23
C LEU A 147 7.34 -5.03 1.66
N TRP A 148 6.50 -5.54 0.78
CA TRP A 148 5.70 -6.73 1.01
C TRP A 148 5.81 -7.69 -0.17
N TYR A 149 5.72 -8.97 0.15
CA TYR A 149 5.47 -10.05 -0.81
C TYR A 149 3.98 -10.42 -0.74
N THR A 150 3.35 -10.60 -1.90
CA THR A 150 1.92 -10.96 -1.97
C THR A 150 1.77 -12.48 -1.85
N ASP A 151 1.10 -12.93 -0.78
CA ASP A 151 0.82 -14.34 -0.54
C ASP A 151 -0.44 -14.81 -1.28
N ALA A 152 -1.45 -13.95 -1.35
CA ALA A 152 -2.71 -14.25 -2.04
C ALA A 152 -3.29 -13.00 -2.72
N GLY A 153 -3.90 -13.22 -3.88
CA GLY A 153 -4.43 -12.23 -4.81
C GLY A 153 -3.65 -12.20 -6.11
N GLN A 154 -2.33 -12.10 -6.05
CA GLN A 154 -1.44 -12.14 -7.23
C GLN A 154 -0.09 -12.78 -6.84
N PRO A 155 0.12 -14.07 -7.14
CA PRO A 155 1.37 -14.73 -6.79
C PRO A 155 2.57 -14.13 -7.53
N ASN A 156 3.76 -14.27 -6.92
CA ASN A 156 5.05 -13.73 -7.40
C ASN A 156 5.08 -12.20 -7.53
N GLU A 157 4.24 -11.51 -6.77
CA GLU A 157 4.18 -10.06 -6.76
C GLU A 157 4.88 -9.51 -5.51
N VAL A 158 5.62 -8.42 -5.68
CA VAL A 158 6.15 -7.61 -4.60
C VAL A 158 5.59 -6.19 -4.69
N CYS A 159 5.19 -5.67 -3.55
CA CYS A 159 4.66 -4.31 -3.42
C CYS A 159 5.56 -3.50 -2.51
N HIS A 160 5.90 -2.28 -2.87
CA HIS A 160 6.62 -1.38 -1.98
C HIS A 160 6.11 0.05 -2.10
N ILE A 161 6.14 0.76 -0.99
CA ILE A 161 5.68 2.15 -0.89
C ILE A 161 6.85 3.04 -0.50
N TRP A 162 6.96 4.18 -1.18
CA TRP A 162 7.90 5.25 -0.92
C TRP A 162 7.16 6.53 -0.59
N ALA A 163 7.72 7.35 0.28
CA ALA A 163 7.20 8.68 0.60
C ALA A 163 8.19 9.75 0.15
N TYR A 164 7.67 10.85 -0.39
CA TYR A 164 8.45 12.01 -0.84
C TYR A 164 7.72 13.29 -0.44
N PRO A 165 8.44 14.37 -0.08
CA PRO A 165 7.81 15.67 0.19
C PRO A 165 6.96 16.17 -0.97
N ASP A 166 7.46 16.01 -2.21
CA ASP A 166 6.82 16.45 -3.44
C ASP A 166 7.35 15.70 -4.67
N LEU A 167 6.84 16.03 -5.86
CA LEU A 167 7.26 15.42 -7.13
C LEU A 167 8.69 15.78 -7.52
N ALA A 168 9.17 16.97 -7.17
CA ALA A 168 10.55 17.39 -7.47
C ALA A 168 11.54 16.58 -6.62
N ALA A 169 11.29 16.45 -5.33
CA ALA A 169 12.06 15.60 -4.43
C ALA A 169 12.07 14.14 -4.87
N ARG A 170 10.91 13.60 -5.32
CA ARG A 170 10.84 12.27 -5.92
C ARG A 170 11.76 12.13 -7.13
N THR A 171 11.72 13.09 -8.05
CA THR A 171 12.54 13.08 -9.26
C THR A 171 14.03 13.09 -8.93
N GLN A 172 14.45 13.96 -8.02
CA GLN A 172 15.85 14.06 -7.56
C GLN A 172 16.31 12.79 -6.86
N ALA A 173 15.50 12.26 -5.92
CA ALA A 173 15.81 11.04 -5.20
C ALA A 173 15.96 9.83 -6.14
N ARG A 174 15.12 9.73 -7.16
CA ARG A 174 15.20 8.67 -8.16
C ARG A 174 16.43 8.79 -9.05
N ALA A 175 16.77 10.01 -9.48
CA ALA A 175 17.97 10.26 -10.26
C ALA A 175 19.24 9.95 -9.45
N GLY A 176 19.31 10.39 -8.19
CA GLY A 176 20.43 10.08 -7.30
C GLY A 176 20.61 8.59 -7.07
N ALA A 177 19.50 7.87 -6.77
CA ALA A 177 19.56 6.41 -6.59
C ALA A 177 19.98 5.69 -7.88
N ALA A 178 19.52 6.13 -9.04
CA ALA A 178 19.90 5.53 -10.32
C ALA A 178 21.41 5.69 -10.63
N ALA A 179 22.06 6.70 -10.08
CA ALA A 179 23.49 6.94 -10.20
C ALA A 179 24.33 6.23 -9.11
N ASP A 180 23.71 5.72 -8.03
CA ASP A 180 24.41 5.06 -6.93
C ASP A 180 24.94 3.68 -7.36
N PRO A 181 26.25 3.39 -7.26
CA PRO A 181 26.84 2.13 -7.73
C PRO A 181 26.26 0.89 -7.03
N ASP A 182 25.99 0.97 -5.73
CA ASP A 182 25.44 -0.17 -4.95
C ASP A 182 24.01 -0.47 -5.39
N TRP A 183 23.21 0.60 -5.62
CA TRP A 183 21.85 0.42 -6.14
C TRP A 183 21.84 -0.08 -7.58
N GLN A 184 22.79 0.37 -8.43
CA GLN A 184 22.97 -0.17 -9.79
C GLN A 184 23.32 -1.67 -9.76
N GLY A 185 24.12 -2.10 -8.79
CA GLY A 185 24.42 -3.52 -8.57
C GLY A 185 23.14 -4.34 -8.37
N PHE A 186 22.22 -3.85 -7.55
CA PHE A 186 20.91 -4.47 -7.39
C PHE A 186 20.08 -4.43 -8.69
N LEU A 187 20.05 -3.33 -9.40
CA LEU A 187 19.26 -3.22 -10.64
C LEU A 187 19.74 -4.22 -11.72
N LYS A 188 21.04 -4.50 -11.79
CA LYS A 188 21.60 -5.52 -12.70
C LYS A 188 21.16 -6.93 -12.35
N THR A 189 21.02 -7.24 -11.06
CA THR A 189 20.65 -8.59 -10.59
C THR A 189 19.14 -8.77 -10.46
N GLY A 190 18.44 -7.78 -9.95
CA GLY A 190 17.00 -7.83 -9.71
C GLY A 190 16.15 -7.52 -10.94
N GLY A 191 16.65 -6.66 -11.84
CA GLY A 191 15.93 -6.27 -13.06
C GLY A 191 15.49 -7.45 -13.93
N PRO A 192 16.39 -8.40 -14.25
CA PRO A 192 16.04 -9.58 -15.07
C PRO A 192 14.97 -10.51 -14.47
N MET A 193 14.67 -10.38 -13.18
CA MET A 193 13.63 -11.16 -12.51
C MET A 193 12.23 -10.54 -12.65
N ILE A 194 12.14 -9.30 -13.14
CA ILE A 194 10.88 -8.56 -13.24
C ILE A 194 10.25 -8.80 -14.61
N GLU A 195 8.97 -9.16 -14.63
CA GLU A 195 8.16 -9.29 -15.83
C GLU A 195 7.30 -8.06 -16.09
N GLU A 196 6.70 -7.50 -15.03
CA GLU A 196 5.85 -6.31 -15.13
C GLU A 196 6.14 -5.34 -13.99
N MET A 197 6.04 -4.06 -14.28
CA MET A 197 6.20 -2.99 -13.30
C MET A 197 5.06 -1.99 -13.43
N SER A 198 4.48 -1.60 -12.31
CA SER A 198 3.57 -0.47 -12.24
C SER A 198 3.96 0.50 -11.14
N SER A 199 3.55 1.74 -11.30
CA SER A 199 3.76 2.81 -10.33
C SER A 199 2.50 3.67 -10.26
N THR A 200 2.02 3.92 -9.05
CA THR A 200 0.86 4.76 -8.77
C THR A 200 1.27 5.82 -7.75
N LEU A 201 1.04 7.08 -8.06
CA LEU A 201 1.19 8.17 -7.10
C LEU A 201 -0.12 8.37 -6.35
N MET A 202 0.00 8.55 -5.05
CA MET A 202 -1.13 8.60 -4.15
C MET A 202 -0.98 9.77 -3.18
N LEU A 203 -2.11 10.35 -2.79
CA LEU A 203 -2.20 11.33 -1.72
C LEU A 203 -2.87 10.70 -0.50
N PRO A 204 -2.39 10.99 0.73
CA PRO A 204 -2.99 10.42 1.93
C PRO A 204 -4.37 11.02 2.17
N ALA A 205 -5.32 10.18 2.57
CA ALA A 205 -6.60 10.65 3.10
C ALA A 205 -6.38 11.39 4.42
N ALA A 206 -7.27 12.34 4.76
CA ALA A 206 -7.11 13.19 5.94
C ALA A 206 -6.98 12.42 7.27
N HIS A 207 -7.56 11.23 7.35
CA HIS A 207 -7.50 10.34 8.52
C HIS A 207 -6.39 9.29 8.44
N SER A 208 -5.60 9.26 7.36
CA SER A 208 -4.52 8.27 7.20
C SER A 208 -3.48 8.42 8.32
N PRO A 209 -3.07 7.34 9.00
CA PRO A 209 -1.94 7.39 9.93
C PRO A 209 -0.63 7.79 9.25
N LEU A 210 -0.43 7.35 8.01
CA LEU A 210 0.69 7.76 7.16
C LEU A 210 0.27 8.97 6.31
N ARG A 211 0.80 10.15 6.69
CA ARG A 211 0.54 11.45 6.04
C ARG A 211 1.80 12.20 5.72
#